data_61176e40ba9e5e286a1e4a4c6f807b60
#
_entry.id   61176e40ba9e5e286a1e4a4c6f807b60
#
_cell.length_a   1.000
_cell.length_b   1.000
_cell.length_c   1.000
_cell.angle_alpha   90.00
_cell.angle_beta   90.00
_cell.angle_gamma   90.00
#
_symmetry.space_group_name_H-M   'P 1'
#
loop_
_entity.id
_entity.type
_entity.pdbx_description
1 polymer ?
#
loop_
_entity_poly.entity_id
_entity_poly.type
_entity_poly.pdbx_seq_one_letter_code
_entity_poly.pdbx_strand_id
1 'polypeptide(L)'
;MDYVRKQTLANAERFITQELKEKEDAIIHAQERSIRLEIELFQDLLNQIKVYLPKLHDLSQALSTIDALYAMAEVSNENGYTRPKFHHEHHISMSEARHPILDKSMKTSRYVSNNLEMEEDKDVLIITGPNMGGKSTFMRQTALNCDYGTDGMLCSCKKSRDANL
;
A
#
# COMPACT_ATOMS: atom_id res chain seq x y z
N MET A 1 -27.08 33.13 60.07
CA MET A 1 -27.00 32.13 58.89
C MET A 1 -27.94 32.64 57.83
N ASP A 2 -27.41 33.02 56.69
CA ASP A 2 -28.24 33.53 55.59
C ASP A 2 -28.71 32.36 54.74
N TYR A 3 -29.93 31.91 54.95
CA TYR A 3 -30.59 30.91 54.17
C TYR A 3 -31.25 31.56 52.96
N VAL A 4 -30.93 31.03 51.79
CA VAL A 4 -31.57 31.42 50.52
C VAL A 4 -32.66 30.42 50.21
N ARG A 5 -33.85 30.88 49.87
CA ARG A 5 -34.98 30.01 49.47
C ARG A 5 -34.74 29.44 48.11
N LYS A 6 -34.74 28.09 48.00
CA LYS A 6 -34.52 27.37 46.76
C LYS A 6 -35.82 26.93 46.04
N GLN A 7 -36.83 26.49 46.82
CA GLN A 7 -38.04 25.94 46.22
C GLN A 7 -39.20 25.96 47.24
N THR A 8 -40.41 26.33 46.80
CA THR A 8 -41.65 26.19 47.55
C THR A 8 -42.36 24.91 47.13
N LEU A 9 -42.66 24.04 48.08
CA LEU A 9 -43.45 22.83 47.88
C LEU A 9 -44.83 23.08 48.57
N ALA A 10 -45.86 22.28 48.26
CA ALA A 10 -47.20 22.46 48.78
C ALA A 10 -47.31 22.47 50.34
N ASN A 11 -46.42 21.75 51.05
CA ASN A 11 -46.38 21.63 52.50
C ASN A 11 -45.02 21.90 53.12
N ALA A 12 -44.02 22.42 52.34
CA ALA A 12 -42.67 22.67 52.82
C ALA A 12 -41.96 23.72 51.99
N GLU A 13 -41.01 24.41 52.60
CA GLU A 13 -40.06 25.28 51.88
C GLU A 13 -38.63 24.75 52.03
N ARG A 14 -37.90 24.71 50.95
CA ARG A 14 -36.48 24.34 50.92
C ARG A 14 -35.62 25.58 50.98
N PHE A 15 -34.73 25.60 51.91
CA PHE A 15 -33.70 26.61 52.05
C PHE A 15 -32.33 26.01 51.87
N ILE A 16 -31.40 26.78 51.33
CA ILE A 16 -30.02 26.39 51.08
C ILE A 16 -29.11 27.49 51.61
N THR A 17 -27.97 27.13 52.18
CA THR A 17 -26.94 28.12 52.52
C THR A 17 -26.14 28.45 51.25
N GLN A 18 -25.55 29.66 51.21
CA GLN A 18 -24.72 30.07 50.06
C GLN A 18 -23.56 29.07 49.81
N GLU A 19 -22.91 28.58 50.85
CA GLU A 19 -21.85 27.59 50.76
C GLU A 19 -22.33 26.27 50.14
N LEU A 20 -23.52 25.79 50.55
CA LEU A 20 -24.07 24.56 49.97
C LEU A 20 -24.42 24.71 48.48
N LYS A 21 -24.92 25.89 48.09
CA LYS A 21 -25.21 26.22 46.70
C LYS A 21 -23.94 26.19 45.84
N GLU A 22 -22.86 26.80 46.31
CA GLU A 22 -21.57 26.80 45.60
C GLU A 22 -20.99 25.39 45.44
N LYS A 23 -21.11 24.54 46.45
CA LYS A 23 -20.69 23.13 46.37
C LYS A 23 -21.58 22.32 45.43
N GLU A 24 -22.89 22.52 45.44
CA GLU A 24 -23.83 21.87 44.53
C GLU A 24 -23.51 22.24 43.07
N ASP A 25 -23.35 23.52 42.77
CA ASP A 25 -22.96 24.01 41.45
C ASP A 25 -21.60 23.46 41.03
N ALA A 26 -20.63 23.37 41.94
CA ALA A 26 -19.34 22.81 41.69
C ALA A 26 -19.41 21.29 41.28
N ILE A 27 -20.29 20.53 41.96
CA ILE A 27 -20.48 19.11 41.68
C ILE A 27 -21.23 18.91 40.36
N ILE A 28 -22.33 19.64 40.14
CA ILE A 28 -23.15 19.51 38.91
C ILE A 28 -22.31 19.82 37.68
N HIS A 29 -21.48 20.84 37.71
CA HIS A 29 -20.67 21.26 36.56
C HIS A 29 -19.27 20.60 36.51
N ALA A 30 -18.90 19.76 37.48
CA ALA A 30 -17.59 19.12 37.51
C ALA A 30 -17.38 18.24 36.30
N GLN A 31 -18.37 17.45 35.94
CA GLN A 31 -18.31 16.54 34.77
C GLN A 31 -18.20 17.31 33.45
N GLU A 32 -18.97 18.37 33.28
CA GLU A 32 -18.92 19.22 32.08
C GLU A 32 -17.55 19.91 31.95
N ARG A 33 -16.98 20.37 33.05
CA ARG A 33 -15.63 20.96 33.05
C ARG A 33 -14.55 19.94 32.71
N SER A 34 -14.68 18.72 33.24
CA SER A 34 -13.76 17.62 32.90
C SER A 34 -13.78 17.32 31.42
N ILE A 35 -14.98 17.12 30.84
CA ILE A 35 -15.14 16.86 29.41
C ILE A 35 -14.58 17.99 28.53
N ARG A 36 -14.83 19.23 28.93
CA ARG A 36 -14.30 20.40 28.21
C ARG A 36 -12.77 20.43 28.23
N LEU A 37 -12.17 20.18 29.40
CA LEU A 37 -10.72 20.12 29.53
C LEU A 37 -10.10 18.97 28.72
N GLU A 38 -10.74 17.79 28.69
CA GLU A 38 -10.32 16.68 27.88
C GLU A 38 -10.31 17.03 26.36
N ILE A 39 -11.36 17.71 25.89
CA ILE A 39 -11.45 18.18 24.52
C ILE A 39 -10.33 19.18 24.21
N GLU A 40 -10.09 20.15 25.09
CA GLU A 40 -9.02 21.15 24.91
C GLU A 40 -7.64 20.48 24.83
N LEU A 41 -7.33 19.60 25.78
CA LEU A 41 -6.05 18.86 25.78
C LEU A 41 -5.87 17.97 24.57
N PHE A 42 -6.95 17.32 24.13
CA PHE A 42 -6.92 16.51 22.93
C PHE A 42 -6.67 17.34 21.66
N GLN A 43 -7.32 18.49 21.55
CA GLN A 43 -7.09 19.41 20.42
C GLN A 43 -5.65 19.96 20.41
N ASP A 44 -5.12 20.31 21.57
CA ASP A 44 -3.74 20.75 21.68
C ASP A 44 -2.75 19.66 21.26
N LEU A 45 -2.97 18.42 21.68
CA LEU A 45 -2.17 17.28 21.26
C LEU A 45 -2.24 17.08 19.72
N LEU A 46 -3.44 17.14 19.16
CA LEU A 46 -3.61 17.05 17.70
C LEU A 46 -2.86 18.16 16.97
N ASN A 47 -2.90 19.39 17.48
CA ASN A 47 -2.19 20.52 16.88
C ASN A 47 -0.66 20.34 16.95
N GLN A 48 -0.14 19.79 18.04
CA GLN A 48 1.28 19.44 18.16
C GLN A 48 1.69 18.38 17.15
N ILE A 49 0.86 17.35 16.94
CA ILE A 49 1.12 16.26 15.98
C ILE A 49 1.06 16.77 14.53
N LYS A 50 0.11 17.65 14.20
CA LYS A 50 -0.05 18.21 12.85
C LYS A 50 1.22 18.82 12.27
N VAL A 51 2.06 19.40 13.09
CA VAL A 51 3.34 19.99 12.65
C VAL A 51 4.29 18.94 12.07
N TYR A 52 4.16 17.68 12.49
CA TYR A 52 5.01 16.57 12.03
C TYR A 52 4.42 15.81 10.86
N LEU A 53 3.13 16.04 10.49
CA LEU A 53 2.46 15.30 9.41
C LEU A 53 3.22 15.30 8.08
N PRO A 54 3.78 16.42 7.58
CA PRO A 54 4.55 16.40 6.34
C PRO A 54 5.75 15.45 6.42
N LYS A 55 6.52 15.51 7.50
CA LYS A 55 7.68 14.63 7.72
C LYS A 55 7.29 13.16 7.84
N LEU A 56 6.17 12.87 8.50
CA LEU A 56 5.64 11.50 8.61
C LEU A 56 5.18 10.98 7.24
N HIS A 57 4.60 11.83 6.43
CA HIS A 57 4.21 11.48 5.06
C HIS A 57 5.44 11.15 4.20
N ASP A 58 6.45 12.01 4.19
CA ASP A 58 7.70 11.80 3.45
C ASP A 58 8.40 10.50 3.90
N LEU A 59 8.45 10.26 5.21
CA LEU A 59 8.99 9.03 5.76
C LEU A 59 8.20 7.80 5.31
N SER A 60 6.88 7.88 5.34
CA SER A 60 6.00 6.80 4.88
C SER A 60 6.21 6.49 3.40
N GLN A 61 6.34 7.50 2.55
CA GLN A 61 6.67 7.32 1.13
C GLN A 61 8.04 6.66 0.92
N ALA A 62 9.05 7.13 1.64
CA ALA A 62 10.40 6.54 1.54
C ALA A 62 10.40 5.07 1.97
N LEU A 63 9.74 4.75 3.08
CA LEU A 63 9.63 3.37 3.58
C LEU A 63 8.87 2.47 2.61
N SER A 64 7.73 2.92 2.06
CA SER A 64 6.96 2.11 1.11
C SER A 64 7.73 1.88 -0.20
N THR A 65 8.52 2.86 -0.64
CA THR A 65 9.39 2.69 -1.81
C THR A 65 10.48 1.66 -1.55
N ILE A 66 11.14 1.73 -0.39
CA ILE A 66 12.17 0.76 -0.01
C ILE A 66 11.57 -0.65 0.10
N ASP A 67 10.41 -0.78 0.73
CA ASP A 67 9.73 -2.07 0.91
C ASP A 67 9.36 -2.69 -0.44
N ALA A 68 8.80 -1.91 -1.37
CA ALA A 68 8.49 -2.37 -2.72
C ALA A 68 9.73 -2.82 -3.49
N LEU A 69 10.80 -2.01 -3.46
CA LEU A 69 12.06 -2.36 -4.13
C LEU A 69 12.73 -3.59 -3.51
N TYR A 70 12.67 -3.71 -2.19
CA TYR A 70 13.19 -4.87 -1.48
C TYR A 70 12.44 -6.15 -1.88
N ALA A 71 11.10 -6.12 -1.87
CA ALA A 71 10.27 -7.26 -2.27
C ALA A 71 10.55 -7.68 -3.72
N MET A 72 10.68 -6.73 -4.65
CA MET A 72 11.03 -7.00 -6.04
C MET A 72 12.42 -7.64 -6.16
N ALA A 73 13.40 -7.13 -5.42
CA ALA A 73 14.77 -7.65 -5.42
C ALA A 73 14.83 -9.08 -4.85
N GLU A 74 14.14 -9.34 -3.74
CA GLU A 74 14.10 -10.66 -3.10
C GLU A 74 13.47 -11.69 -4.03
N VAL A 75 12.29 -11.41 -4.59
CA VAL A 75 11.61 -12.31 -5.55
C VAL A 75 12.46 -12.55 -6.78
N SER A 76 13.13 -11.52 -7.28
CA SER A 76 13.98 -11.64 -8.46
C SER A 76 15.22 -12.51 -8.21
N ASN A 77 15.84 -12.35 -7.05
CA ASN A 77 17.00 -13.14 -6.63
C ASN A 77 16.62 -14.62 -6.41
N GLU A 78 15.52 -14.88 -5.71
CA GLU A 78 15.03 -16.25 -5.46
C GLU A 78 14.69 -17.02 -6.75
N ASN A 79 14.14 -16.33 -7.75
CA ASN A 79 13.71 -16.95 -9.01
C ASN A 79 14.75 -16.85 -10.14
N GLY A 80 15.91 -16.27 -9.86
CA GLY A 80 16.99 -16.12 -10.84
C GLY A 80 16.61 -15.26 -12.04
N TYR A 81 15.90 -14.16 -11.79
CA TYR A 81 15.52 -13.20 -12.83
C TYR A 81 16.71 -12.33 -13.23
N THR A 82 16.71 -11.83 -14.45
CA THR A 82 17.76 -10.99 -14.99
C THR A 82 17.26 -9.60 -15.33
N ARG A 83 18.14 -8.61 -15.27
CA ARG A 83 17.80 -7.22 -15.57
C ARG A 83 17.55 -7.06 -17.07
N PRO A 84 16.38 -6.54 -17.50
CA PRO A 84 16.13 -6.20 -18.89
C PRO A 84 17.00 -5.02 -19.33
N LYS A 85 17.28 -4.95 -20.62
CA LYS A 85 17.89 -3.79 -21.26
C LYS A 85 16.83 -3.11 -22.09
N PHE A 86 16.65 -1.83 -21.94
CA PHE A 86 15.73 -1.00 -22.71
C PHE A 86 16.51 -0.21 -23.77
N HIS A 87 15.91 -0.07 -24.95
CA HIS A 87 16.40 0.78 -26.03
C HIS A 87 15.23 1.39 -26.81
N HIS A 88 15.52 2.31 -27.73
CA HIS A 88 14.52 3.08 -28.46
C HIS A 88 14.10 2.46 -29.81
N GLU A 89 14.59 1.28 -30.13
CA GLU A 89 14.29 0.57 -31.35
C GLU A 89 13.10 -0.39 -31.15
N HIS A 90 12.25 -0.60 -32.16
CA HIS A 90 11.16 -1.56 -32.12
C HIS A 90 11.68 -3.00 -32.22
N HIS A 91 12.23 -3.50 -31.14
CA HIS A 91 12.85 -4.81 -31.08
C HIS A 91 12.58 -5.49 -29.73
N ILE A 92 12.15 -6.75 -29.77
CA ILE A 92 12.00 -7.57 -28.56
C ILE A 92 12.85 -8.82 -28.71
N SER A 93 13.82 -9.01 -27.83
CA SER A 93 14.62 -10.22 -27.76
C SER A 93 14.60 -10.83 -26.38
N MET A 94 14.16 -12.08 -26.29
CA MET A 94 14.14 -12.84 -25.03
C MET A 94 14.86 -14.19 -25.28
N SER A 95 15.86 -14.48 -24.46
CA SER A 95 16.56 -15.76 -24.49
C SER A 95 16.25 -16.59 -23.26
N GLU A 96 15.89 -17.87 -23.45
CA GLU A 96 15.52 -18.80 -22.41
C GLU A 96 14.45 -18.22 -21.43
N ALA A 97 13.48 -17.51 -22.00
CA ALA A 97 12.40 -16.93 -21.22
C ALA A 97 11.49 -18.00 -20.62
N ARG A 98 11.05 -17.77 -19.41
CA ARG A 98 10.16 -18.66 -18.65
C ARG A 98 8.90 -17.93 -18.27
N HIS A 99 7.81 -18.66 -18.07
CA HIS A 99 6.57 -18.10 -17.55
C HIS A 99 6.70 -17.97 -16.02
N PRO A 100 6.73 -16.76 -15.42
CA PRO A 100 7.10 -16.57 -14.02
C PRO A 100 6.25 -17.39 -13.05
N ILE A 101 4.93 -17.48 -13.30
CA ILE A 101 4.00 -18.18 -12.42
C ILE A 101 4.09 -19.69 -12.62
N LEU A 102 4.16 -20.18 -13.86
CA LEU A 102 4.19 -21.62 -14.14
C LEU A 102 5.53 -22.24 -13.76
N ASP A 103 6.63 -21.57 -13.99
CA ASP A 103 7.96 -22.02 -13.58
C ASP A 103 8.02 -22.28 -12.05
N LYS A 104 7.42 -21.40 -11.28
CA LYS A 104 7.32 -21.54 -9.81
C LYS A 104 6.31 -22.62 -9.38
N SER A 105 5.23 -22.83 -10.11
CA SER A 105 4.17 -23.80 -9.75
C SER A 105 4.48 -25.23 -10.15
N MET A 106 5.33 -25.45 -11.15
CA MET A 106 5.70 -26.77 -11.67
C MET A 106 6.78 -27.44 -10.82
N LYS A 107 6.41 -27.94 -9.65
CA LYS A 107 7.35 -28.56 -8.68
C LYS A 107 8.00 -29.85 -9.16
N THR A 108 7.40 -30.58 -10.09
CA THR A 108 7.80 -31.94 -10.51
C THR A 108 8.28 -32.05 -11.93
N SER A 109 7.96 -31.07 -12.79
CA SER A 109 8.43 -31.02 -14.18
C SER A 109 9.08 -29.66 -14.43
N ARG A 110 10.25 -29.69 -15.07
CA ARG A 110 10.95 -28.46 -15.42
C ARG A 110 10.20 -27.73 -16.51
N TYR A 111 9.94 -26.44 -16.30
CA TYR A 111 9.39 -25.57 -17.35
C TYR A 111 10.38 -25.48 -18.53
N VAL A 112 9.88 -25.66 -19.75
CA VAL A 112 10.71 -25.52 -20.95
C VAL A 112 10.76 -24.04 -21.33
N SER A 113 11.94 -23.46 -21.25
CA SER A 113 12.17 -22.06 -21.64
C SER A 113 12.02 -21.88 -23.16
N ASN A 114 11.68 -20.68 -23.60
CA ASN A 114 11.46 -20.30 -24.96
C ASN A 114 12.29 -19.08 -25.36
N ASN A 115 12.64 -18.96 -26.62
CA ASN A 115 13.26 -17.77 -27.18
C ASN A 115 12.22 -17.01 -28.00
N LEU A 116 12.34 -15.69 -27.99
CA LEU A 116 11.56 -14.81 -28.85
C LEU A 116 12.50 -13.74 -29.43
N GLU A 117 12.35 -13.49 -30.72
CA GLU A 117 13.05 -12.42 -31.41
C GLU A 117 12.08 -11.75 -32.39
N MET A 118 11.81 -10.48 -32.15
CA MET A 118 11.05 -9.61 -33.04
C MET A 118 11.93 -8.40 -33.37
N GLU A 119 12.33 -8.32 -34.64
CA GLU A 119 13.17 -7.26 -35.20
C GLU A 119 12.31 -6.11 -35.72
N GLU A 120 12.90 -4.96 -36.03
CA GLU A 120 12.20 -3.73 -36.44
C GLU A 120 11.21 -3.91 -37.61
N ASP A 121 11.45 -4.89 -38.48
CA ASP A 121 10.63 -5.19 -39.65
C ASP A 121 9.53 -6.24 -39.39
N LYS A 122 9.41 -6.72 -38.15
CA LYS A 122 8.50 -7.83 -37.76
C LYS A 122 7.53 -7.40 -36.65
N ASP A 123 6.45 -6.75 -37.04
CA ASP A 123 5.40 -6.30 -36.10
C ASP A 123 4.42 -7.41 -35.70
N VAL A 124 4.38 -8.52 -36.43
CA VAL A 124 3.41 -9.60 -36.24
C VAL A 124 4.05 -10.97 -36.22
N LEU A 125 3.85 -11.72 -35.16
CA LEU A 125 4.25 -13.12 -35.05
C LEU A 125 3.02 -14.03 -34.99
N ILE A 126 2.90 -14.95 -35.98
CA ILE A 126 1.82 -15.93 -35.99
C ILE A 126 2.29 -17.23 -35.34
N ILE A 127 1.63 -17.60 -34.25
CA ILE A 127 1.95 -18.81 -33.48
C ILE A 127 0.94 -19.90 -33.78
N THR A 128 1.40 -20.99 -34.41
CA THR A 128 0.58 -22.16 -34.76
C THR A 128 0.99 -23.40 -33.98
N GLY A 129 0.11 -24.38 -33.90
CA GLY A 129 0.40 -25.65 -33.22
C GLY A 129 -0.87 -26.35 -32.70
N PRO A 130 -0.78 -27.56 -32.18
CA PRO A 130 -1.90 -28.33 -31.67
C PRO A 130 -2.53 -27.68 -30.43
N ASN A 131 -3.77 -28.04 -30.12
CA ASN A 131 -4.40 -27.66 -28.88
C ASN A 131 -3.60 -28.21 -27.69
N MET A 132 -3.52 -27.46 -26.58
CA MET A 132 -2.67 -27.74 -25.42
C MET A 132 -1.13 -27.74 -25.69
N GLY A 133 -0.69 -27.28 -26.86
CA GLY A 133 0.74 -27.17 -27.23
C GLY A 133 1.45 -25.96 -26.67
N GLY A 134 0.87 -25.25 -25.69
CA GLY A 134 1.53 -24.12 -24.99
C GLY A 134 1.43 -22.76 -25.67
N LYS A 135 0.67 -22.62 -26.79
CA LYS A 135 0.54 -21.33 -27.51
C LYS A 135 0.14 -20.14 -26.61
N SER A 136 -0.95 -20.31 -25.85
CA SER A 136 -1.43 -19.27 -24.94
C SER A 136 -0.45 -19.01 -23.78
N THR A 137 0.27 -20.03 -23.35
CA THR A 137 1.31 -19.91 -22.31
C THR A 137 2.47 -19.08 -22.83
N PHE A 138 2.91 -19.31 -24.07
CA PHE A 138 3.98 -18.53 -24.71
C PHE A 138 3.60 -17.05 -24.86
N MET A 139 2.38 -16.73 -25.32
CA MET A 139 1.90 -15.34 -25.40
C MET A 139 1.86 -14.66 -24.03
N ARG A 140 1.33 -15.35 -23.00
CA ARG A 140 1.28 -14.82 -21.62
C ARG A 140 2.68 -14.65 -21.03
N GLN A 141 3.58 -15.59 -21.26
CA GLN A 141 4.98 -15.49 -20.87
C GLN A 141 5.63 -14.22 -21.42
N THR A 142 5.44 -13.94 -22.71
CA THR A 142 5.99 -12.76 -23.36
C THR A 142 5.43 -11.49 -22.76
N ALA A 143 4.09 -11.36 -22.65
CA ALA A 143 3.46 -10.20 -22.06
C ALA A 143 3.93 -9.95 -20.62
N LEU A 144 3.93 -10.98 -19.77
CA LEU A 144 4.35 -10.85 -18.37
C LEU A 144 5.84 -10.45 -18.24
N ASN A 145 6.72 -10.94 -19.09
CA ASN A 145 8.12 -10.53 -19.04
C ASN A 145 8.31 -9.07 -19.49
N CYS A 146 7.53 -8.62 -20.47
CA CYS A 146 7.50 -7.19 -20.83
C CYS A 146 6.99 -6.33 -19.68
N ASP A 147 5.82 -6.65 -19.11
CA ASP A 147 5.23 -5.92 -17.98
C ASP A 147 6.19 -5.84 -16.78
N TYR A 148 6.82 -6.96 -16.41
CA TYR A 148 7.79 -6.97 -15.31
C TYR A 148 9.00 -6.07 -15.61
N GLY A 149 9.49 -6.07 -16.85
CA GLY A 149 10.57 -5.19 -17.27
C GLY A 149 10.18 -3.72 -17.10
N THR A 150 9.00 -3.34 -17.54
CA THR A 150 8.51 -1.94 -17.51
C THR A 150 8.25 -1.44 -16.11
N ASP A 151 7.77 -2.29 -15.22
CA ASP A 151 7.54 -1.97 -13.81
C ASP A 151 8.83 -1.91 -12.97
N GLY A 152 9.99 -2.05 -13.60
CA GLY A 152 11.29 -2.01 -12.93
C GLY A 152 11.69 -3.32 -12.25
N MET A 153 10.94 -4.39 -12.46
CA MET A 153 11.30 -5.74 -12.02
C MET A 153 12.31 -6.39 -12.97
N LEU A 154 12.97 -7.45 -12.49
CA LEU A 154 13.79 -8.31 -13.33
C LEU A 154 12.92 -9.31 -14.10
N CYS A 155 13.35 -9.71 -15.31
CA CYS A 155 12.61 -10.64 -16.15
C CYS A 155 13.05 -12.10 -15.93
N SER A 156 12.11 -13.03 -16.08
CA SER A 156 12.38 -14.46 -15.98
C SER A 156 13.01 -15.04 -17.27
N CYS A 157 14.12 -14.44 -17.72
CA CYS A 157 14.90 -14.86 -18.89
C CYS A 157 16.41 -14.82 -18.58
N LYS A 158 17.21 -15.61 -19.26
CA LYS A 158 18.67 -15.61 -19.03
C LYS A 158 19.38 -14.40 -19.65
N LYS A 159 18.80 -13.82 -20.69
CA LYS A 159 19.32 -12.63 -21.36
C LYS A 159 18.14 -11.91 -21.99
N SER A 160 17.75 -10.78 -21.44
CA SER A 160 16.89 -9.88 -22.19
C SER A 160 17.80 -8.92 -22.96
N ARG A 161 17.76 -9.01 -24.25
CA ARG A 161 18.15 -7.90 -25.11
C ARG A 161 16.84 -7.17 -25.42
N ASP A 162 16.71 -6.01 -24.83
CA ASP A 162 16.03 -4.89 -25.43
C ASP A 162 14.48 -5.02 -25.57
N ALA A 163 13.74 -4.52 -24.60
CA ALA A 163 12.33 -4.19 -24.77
C ALA A 163 12.20 -2.67 -24.92
N ASN A 164 11.59 -2.24 -26.00
CA ASN A 164 11.14 -0.85 -26.19
C ASN A 164 9.72 -0.68 -25.69
N LEU A 165 9.50 0.40 -24.99
CA LEU A 165 8.21 0.98 -24.69
C LEU A 165 8.15 2.40 -25.23
#